data_4c2f098042bb51029af3dc721dfbba6b
#
_entry.id   4c2f098042bb51029af3dc721dfbba6b
#
_cell.length_a   1.000
_cell.length_b   1.000
_cell.length_c   1.000
_cell.angle_alpha   90.00
_cell.angle_beta   90.00
_cell.angle_gamma   90.00
#
_symmetry.space_group_name_H-M   'P 1'
#
loop_
_entity.id
_entity.type
_entity.pdbx_description
1 polymer ?
#
loop_
_entity_poly.entity_id
_entity_poly.type
_entity_poly.pdbx_seq_one_letter_code
_entity_poly.pdbx_strand_id
1 'polypeptide(L)'
;RFTIRSRRTQRAAHTDAARRAIVFGAGSGGRVLVQSLVRDPENGIAPVALLDDDRGKSRLRFHGVRVRGTREDLAEVAARYTATTLVIAAPSASADTVRDLSARAREAGLEVLVRPPVSELFGGRPTASDLRSLDVADLLGRQPVDLDMRAITDQLTGKRVLVTGAGGSIGSEIARQVHR
;
A
#
# COMPACT_ATOMS: atom_id res chain seq x y z
N ARG A 1 -12.37 19.17 33.18
CA ARG A 1 -13.46 18.87 32.22
C ARG A 1 -13.26 19.53 30.84
N PHE A 2 -12.29 20.41 30.64
CA PHE A 2 -12.07 21.14 29.36
C PHE A 2 -11.17 20.41 28.35
N THR A 3 -10.35 19.45 28.78
CA THR A 3 -9.30 18.83 27.94
C THR A 3 -9.82 17.79 26.91
N ILE A 4 -10.97 17.16 27.19
CA ILE A 4 -11.52 16.09 26.34
C ILE A 4 -12.26 16.65 25.10
N ARG A 5 -12.88 17.82 25.24
CA ARG A 5 -13.62 18.47 24.16
C ARG A 5 -12.72 19.06 23.09
N SER A 6 -11.56 19.57 23.47
CA SER A 6 -10.54 20.14 22.54
C SER A 6 -9.91 19.08 21.64
N ARG A 7 -9.61 17.88 22.18
CA ARG A 7 -9.05 16.78 21.38
C ARG A 7 -10.05 16.18 20.37
N ARG A 8 -11.35 16.21 20.68
CA ARG A 8 -12.40 15.71 19.78
C ARG A 8 -12.65 16.67 18.64
N THR A 9 -12.56 17.97 18.88
CA THR A 9 -12.76 19.01 17.86
C THR A 9 -11.53 19.13 16.94
N GLN A 10 -10.32 18.98 17.46
CA GLN A 10 -9.11 18.93 16.63
C GLN A 10 -9.05 17.65 15.76
N ARG A 11 -9.51 16.49 16.30
CA ARG A 11 -9.62 15.26 15.52
C ARG A 11 -10.65 15.38 14.38
N ALA A 12 -11.76 16.07 14.59
CA ALA A 12 -12.77 16.30 13.56
C ALA A 12 -12.26 17.27 12.48
N ALA A 13 -11.57 18.34 12.84
CA ALA A 13 -11.02 19.32 11.90
C ALA A 13 -9.86 18.75 11.03
N HIS A 14 -9.02 17.84 11.59
CA HIS A 14 -7.99 17.15 10.81
C HIS A 14 -8.58 16.08 9.88
N THR A 15 -9.74 15.50 10.23
CA THR A 15 -10.42 14.49 9.38
C THR A 15 -11.11 15.14 8.17
N ASP A 16 -11.48 16.42 8.26
CA ASP A 16 -12.13 17.16 7.18
C ASP A 16 -11.14 17.59 6.08
N ALA A 17 -9.85 17.77 6.42
CA ALA A 17 -8.78 18.07 5.47
C ALA A 17 -8.10 16.82 4.89
N ALA A 18 -8.32 15.64 5.47
CA ALA A 18 -7.69 14.40 5.03
C ALA A 18 -8.37 13.82 3.78
N ARG A 19 -7.56 13.37 2.80
CA ARG A 19 -8.04 12.65 1.62
C ARG A 19 -8.71 11.35 2.04
N ARG A 20 -9.99 11.19 1.73
CA ARG A 20 -10.76 9.99 2.06
C ARG A 20 -10.42 8.88 1.08
N ALA A 21 -9.86 7.79 1.58
CA ALA A 21 -9.29 6.74 0.75
C ALA A 21 -10.06 5.42 0.86
N ILE A 22 -10.32 4.81 -0.29
CA ILE A 22 -10.70 3.39 -0.39
C ILE A 22 -9.41 2.60 -0.53
N VAL A 23 -9.27 1.53 0.24
CA VAL A 23 -8.10 0.63 0.15
C VAL A 23 -8.53 -0.66 -0.54
N PHE A 24 -7.93 -0.98 -1.69
CA PHE A 24 -8.13 -2.23 -2.38
C PHE A 24 -7.12 -3.27 -1.90
N GLY A 25 -7.62 -4.43 -1.47
CA GLY A 25 -6.88 -5.54 -0.92
C GLY A 25 -7.06 -5.66 0.60
N ALA A 26 -7.86 -6.62 1.04
CA ALA A 26 -8.10 -6.95 2.45
C ALA A 26 -7.26 -8.16 2.92
N GLY A 27 -6.05 -8.30 2.38
CA GLY A 27 -5.04 -9.25 2.85
C GLY A 27 -4.14 -8.65 3.93
N SER A 28 -2.99 -9.29 4.17
CA SER A 28 -1.98 -8.82 5.12
C SER A 28 -1.48 -7.42 4.80
N GLY A 29 -1.25 -7.11 3.51
CA GLY A 29 -0.81 -5.78 3.06
C GLY A 29 -1.80 -4.67 3.39
N GLY A 30 -3.08 -4.86 3.07
CA GLY A 30 -4.13 -3.89 3.38
C GLY A 30 -4.36 -3.72 4.87
N ARG A 31 -4.26 -4.81 5.64
CA ARG A 31 -4.36 -4.75 7.11
C ARG A 31 -3.29 -3.86 7.72
N VAL A 32 -2.03 -4.06 7.32
CA VAL A 32 -0.90 -3.27 7.82
C VAL A 32 -1.02 -1.81 7.38
N LEU A 33 -1.40 -1.56 6.13
CA LEU A 33 -1.60 -0.21 5.63
C LEU A 33 -2.72 0.53 6.39
N VAL A 34 -3.90 -0.07 6.52
CA VAL A 34 -5.02 0.54 7.26
C VAL A 34 -4.62 0.82 8.71
N GLN A 35 -3.86 -0.08 9.35
CA GLN A 35 -3.33 0.14 10.68
C GLN A 35 -2.42 1.37 10.75
N SER A 36 -1.52 1.53 9.78
CA SER A 36 -0.62 2.67 9.69
C SER A 36 -1.39 3.97 9.49
N LEU A 37 -2.29 4.02 8.51
CA LEU A 37 -3.11 5.19 8.20
C LEU A 37 -3.98 5.66 9.38
N VAL A 38 -4.55 4.71 10.14
CA VAL A 38 -5.38 5.04 11.32
C VAL A 38 -4.55 5.51 12.50
N ARG A 39 -3.32 5.00 12.66
CA ARG A 39 -2.42 5.38 13.78
C ARG A 39 -1.77 6.74 13.58
N ASP A 40 -1.53 7.12 12.34
CA ASP A 40 -0.89 8.37 11.97
C ASP A 40 -1.81 9.20 11.06
N PRO A 41 -2.75 9.96 11.64
CA PRO A 41 -3.66 10.83 10.88
C PRO A 41 -2.97 12.01 10.20
N GLU A 42 -1.74 12.35 10.61
CA GLU A 42 -0.99 13.49 10.05
C GLU A 42 -0.51 13.23 8.63
N ASN A 43 -0.53 11.97 8.18
CA ASN A 43 -0.23 11.61 6.78
C ASN A 43 -1.27 12.12 5.77
N GLY A 44 -2.37 12.70 6.24
CA GLY A 44 -3.39 13.32 5.41
C GLY A 44 -4.27 12.34 4.60
N ILE A 45 -4.27 11.03 4.94
CA ILE A 45 -5.09 10.01 4.28
C ILE A 45 -5.97 9.29 5.31
N ALA A 46 -7.28 9.35 5.14
CA ALA A 46 -8.26 8.68 6.00
C ALA A 46 -8.86 7.46 5.30
N PRO A 47 -8.54 6.22 5.72
CA PRO A 47 -9.16 5.04 5.12
C PRO A 47 -10.62 4.93 5.55
N VAL A 48 -11.55 4.94 4.59
CA VAL A 48 -13.00 4.95 4.84
C VAL A 48 -13.69 3.63 4.51
N ALA A 49 -13.14 2.86 3.56
CA ALA A 49 -13.65 1.56 3.15
C ALA A 49 -12.52 0.67 2.63
N LEU A 50 -12.76 -0.64 2.65
CA LEU A 50 -11.94 -1.65 1.97
C LEU A 50 -12.74 -2.26 0.84
N LEU A 51 -12.05 -2.67 -0.23
CA LEU A 51 -12.56 -3.54 -1.30
C LEU A 51 -11.62 -4.74 -1.46
N ASP A 52 -12.19 -5.91 -1.77
CA ASP A 52 -11.40 -7.11 -2.10
C ASP A 52 -12.25 -8.04 -2.97
N ASP A 53 -11.67 -8.59 -4.03
CA ASP A 53 -12.40 -9.46 -4.96
C ASP A 53 -12.72 -10.84 -4.36
N ASP A 54 -12.03 -11.23 -3.30
CA ASP A 54 -12.35 -12.43 -2.53
C ASP A 54 -13.59 -12.17 -1.66
N ARG A 55 -14.74 -12.67 -2.11
CA ARG A 55 -16.02 -12.56 -1.39
C ARG A 55 -16.00 -13.18 0.00
N GLY A 56 -15.08 -14.12 0.26
CA GLY A 56 -14.86 -14.67 1.60
C GLY A 56 -14.43 -13.62 2.63
N LYS A 57 -13.87 -12.51 2.16
CA LYS A 57 -13.40 -11.40 3.00
C LYS A 57 -14.45 -10.31 3.25
N SER A 58 -15.66 -10.41 2.73
CA SER A 58 -16.72 -9.40 2.81
C SER A 58 -17.07 -8.97 4.24
N ARG A 59 -16.85 -9.84 5.22
CA ARG A 59 -17.13 -9.57 6.64
C ARG A 59 -15.93 -8.99 7.41
N LEU A 60 -14.75 -8.89 6.78
CA LEU A 60 -13.56 -8.41 7.45
C LEU A 60 -13.66 -6.92 7.80
N ARG A 61 -12.98 -6.59 8.90
CA ARG A 61 -12.86 -5.23 9.41
C ARG A 61 -11.48 -5.02 10.02
N PHE A 62 -10.76 -3.98 9.59
CA PHE A 62 -9.47 -3.61 10.14
C PHE A 62 -9.54 -2.22 10.76
N HIS A 63 -9.22 -2.10 12.05
CA HIS A 63 -9.22 -0.81 12.78
C HIS A 63 -10.48 0.06 12.57
N GLY A 64 -11.65 -0.57 12.44
CA GLY A 64 -12.89 0.16 12.21
C GLY A 64 -13.31 0.24 10.74
N VAL A 65 -12.42 0.06 9.79
CA VAL A 65 -12.68 0.09 8.34
C VAL A 65 -13.15 -1.28 7.86
N ARG A 66 -14.29 -1.34 7.17
CA ARG A 66 -14.92 -2.59 6.70
C ARG A 66 -14.69 -2.81 5.22
N VAL A 67 -14.64 -4.08 4.82
CA VAL A 67 -14.80 -4.47 3.41
C VAL A 67 -16.24 -4.19 2.99
N ARG A 68 -16.41 -3.49 1.87
CA ARG A 68 -17.70 -2.99 1.38
C ARG A 68 -18.10 -3.56 0.03
N GLY A 69 -17.25 -4.35 -0.57
CA GLY A 69 -17.49 -4.99 -1.85
C GLY A 69 -16.22 -5.39 -2.56
N THR A 70 -16.35 -5.59 -3.87
CA THR A 70 -15.29 -5.94 -4.82
C THR A 70 -14.85 -4.70 -5.61
N ARG A 71 -13.94 -4.86 -6.58
CA ARG A 71 -13.55 -3.77 -7.49
C ARG A 71 -14.73 -3.20 -8.30
N GLU A 72 -15.76 -4.02 -8.53
CA GLU A 72 -16.94 -3.62 -9.29
C GLU A 72 -17.77 -2.57 -8.54
N ASP A 73 -17.71 -2.60 -7.21
CA ASP A 73 -18.46 -1.70 -6.33
C ASP A 73 -17.72 -0.35 -6.09
N LEU A 74 -16.54 -0.14 -6.74
CA LEU A 74 -15.67 1.01 -6.46
C LEU A 74 -16.39 2.36 -6.59
N ALA A 75 -17.13 2.58 -7.67
CA ALA A 75 -17.81 3.85 -7.93
C ALA A 75 -18.91 4.12 -6.90
N GLU A 76 -19.72 3.11 -6.57
CA GLU A 76 -20.78 3.23 -5.55
C GLU A 76 -20.19 3.53 -4.17
N VAL A 77 -19.16 2.77 -3.79
CA VAL A 77 -18.47 2.96 -2.49
C VAL A 77 -17.78 4.31 -2.44
N ALA A 78 -17.18 4.79 -3.53
CA ALA A 78 -16.58 6.12 -3.60
C ALA A 78 -17.60 7.22 -3.36
N ALA A 79 -18.72 7.16 -4.04
CA ALA A 79 -19.81 8.12 -3.87
C ALA A 79 -20.36 8.09 -2.43
N ARG A 80 -20.65 6.89 -1.91
CA ARG A 80 -21.21 6.70 -0.56
C ARG A 80 -20.32 7.25 0.54
N TYR A 81 -19.02 7.10 0.41
CA TYR A 81 -18.03 7.54 1.41
C TYR A 81 -17.36 8.85 1.05
N THR A 82 -17.77 9.52 -0.02
CA THR A 82 -17.13 10.75 -0.53
C THR A 82 -15.60 10.57 -0.62
N ALA A 83 -15.17 9.41 -1.13
CA ALA A 83 -13.77 9.12 -1.28
C ALA A 83 -13.18 9.90 -2.48
N THR A 84 -11.95 10.33 -2.35
CA THR A 84 -11.20 11.05 -3.38
C THR A 84 -9.98 10.27 -3.86
N THR A 85 -9.64 9.18 -3.17
CA THR A 85 -8.42 8.42 -3.42
C THR A 85 -8.70 6.91 -3.37
N LEU A 86 -8.12 6.18 -4.31
CA LEU A 86 -8.00 4.72 -4.27
C LEU A 86 -6.56 4.35 -3.92
N VAL A 87 -6.36 3.52 -2.91
CA VAL A 87 -5.03 2.97 -2.57
C VAL A 87 -5.01 1.48 -2.87
N ILE A 88 -4.16 1.06 -3.80
CA ILE A 88 -3.97 -0.36 -4.14
C ILE A 88 -2.93 -0.94 -3.18
N ALA A 89 -3.40 -1.78 -2.24
CA ALA A 89 -2.60 -2.40 -1.18
C ALA A 89 -2.40 -3.91 -1.38
N ALA A 90 -2.63 -4.40 -2.60
CA ALA A 90 -2.47 -5.81 -2.98
C ALA A 90 -1.19 -6.01 -3.80
N PRO A 91 -0.03 -6.32 -3.17
CA PRO A 91 1.24 -6.51 -3.87
C PRO A 91 1.20 -7.66 -4.89
N SER A 92 0.29 -8.61 -4.68
CA SER A 92 0.04 -9.76 -5.57
C SER A 92 -0.98 -9.48 -6.67
N ALA A 93 -1.51 -8.26 -6.76
CA ALA A 93 -2.44 -7.93 -7.83
C ALA A 93 -1.74 -8.01 -9.19
N SER A 94 -2.38 -8.68 -10.16
CA SER A 94 -1.86 -8.73 -11.53
C SER A 94 -1.90 -7.33 -12.17
N ALA A 95 -1.07 -7.12 -13.19
CA ALA A 95 -1.10 -5.87 -13.95
C ALA A 95 -2.50 -5.58 -14.54
N ASP A 96 -3.23 -6.62 -14.94
CA ASP A 96 -4.60 -6.48 -15.43
C ASP A 96 -5.53 -5.96 -14.34
N THR A 97 -5.38 -6.46 -13.12
CA THR A 97 -6.14 -5.95 -11.95
C THR A 97 -5.82 -4.50 -11.67
N VAL A 98 -4.54 -4.12 -11.72
CA VAL A 98 -4.10 -2.72 -11.49
C VAL A 98 -4.64 -1.81 -12.59
N ARG A 99 -4.60 -2.26 -13.87
CA ARG A 99 -5.15 -1.51 -15.01
C ARG A 99 -6.65 -1.31 -14.89
N ASP A 100 -7.41 -2.36 -14.58
CA ASP A 100 -8.87 -2.29 -14.40
C ASP A 100 -9.25 -1.34 -13.26
N LEU A 101 -8.60 -1.50 -12.08
CA LEU A 101 -8.81 -0.61 -10.95
C LEU A 101 -8.49 0.86 -11.28
N SER A 102 -7.42 1.08 -12.04
CA SER A 102 -7.01 2.45 -12.44
C SER A 102 -8.00 3.08 -13.42
N ALA A 103 -8.56 2.29 -14.34
CA ALA A 103 -9.60 2.76 -15.26
C ALA A 103 -10.87 3.15 -14.48
N ARG A 104 -11.37 2.26 -13.62
CA ARG A 104 -12.54 2.50 -12.77
C ARG A 104 -12.36 3.69 -11.84
N ALA A 105 -11.16 3.83 -11.26
CA ALA A 105 -10.84 4.96 -10.38
C ALA A 105 -10.88 6.29 -11.15
N ARG A 106 -10.33 6.32 -12.37
CA ARG A 106 -10.37 7.51 -13.22
C ARG A 106 -11.80 7.88 -13.59
N GLU A 107 -12.64 6.91 -13.95
CA GLU A 107 -14.06 7.12 -14.23
C GLU A 107 -14.82 7.67 -13.00
N ALA A 108 -14.45 7.22 -11.80
CA ALA A 108 -15.00 7.69 -10.54
C ALA A 108 -14.35 9.00 -10.02
N GLY A 109 -13.40 9.59 -10.75
CA GLY A 109 -12.69 10.82 -10.34
C GLY A 109 -11.75 10.65 -9.16
N LEU A 110 -11.24 9.44 -8.92
CA LEU A 110 -10.34 9.14 -7.82
C LEU A 110 -8.86 9.26 -8.23
N GLU A 111 -8.05 9.82 -7.36
CA GLU A 111 -6.59 9.69 -7.43
C GLU A 111 -6.17 8.25 -7.10
N VAL A 112 -5.22 7.69 -7.84
CA VAL A 112 -4.72 6.34 -7.58
C VAL A 112 -3.33 6.38 -6.96
N LEU A 113 -3.20 5.78 -5.78
CA LEU A 113 -1.94 5.54 -5.09
C LEU A 113 -1.68 4.04 -5.03
N VAL A 114 -0.42 3.67 -5.18
CA VAL A 114 0.02 2.27 -5.08
C VAL A 114 0.96 2.13 -3.90
N ARG A 115 0.79 1.05 -3.16
CA ARG A 115 1.75 0.66 -2.14
C ARG A 115 2.84 -0.21 -2.80
N PRO A 116 4.12 0.20 -2.75
CA PRO A 116 5.21 -0.61 -3.23
C PRO A 116 5.26 -1.98 -2.50
N PRO A 117 5.75 -3.04 -3.14
CA PRO A 117 5.99 -4.31 -2.49
C PRO A 117 7.02 -4.15 -1.35
N VAL A 118 6.91 -5.00 -0.32
CA VAL A 118 7.78 -4.92 0.88
C VAL A 118 9.25 -5.09 0.54
N SER A 119 9.58 -5.77 -0.57
CA SER A 119 10.95 -5.91 -1.08
C SER A 119 11.61 -4.59 -1.49
N GLU A 120 10.84 -3.56 -1.81
CA GLU A 120 11.35 -2.22 -2.11
C GLU A 120 11.52 -1.35 -0.84
N LEU A 121 11.00 -1.81 0.30
CA LEU A 121 11.07 -1.12 1.57
C LEU A 121 12.27 -1.64 2.36
N PHE A 122 13.39 -0.97 2.26
CA PHE A 122 14.62 -1.33 2.99
C PHE A 122 14.38 -1.41 4.51
N GLY A 123 13.99 -2.60 5.00
CA GLY A 123 14.02 -2.96 6.42
C GLY A 123 13.01 -2.29 7.35
N GLY A 124 12.05 -1.50 6.84
CA GLY A 124 11.04 -0.79 7.63
C GLY A 124 9.65 -1.42 7.60
N ARG A 125 8.82 -1.13 8.61
CA ARG A 125 7.38 -1.40 8.52
C ARG A 125 6.77 -0.43 7.52
N PRO A 126 5.88 -0.89 6.59
CA PRO A 126 5.23 -0.01 5.63
C PRO A 126 4.50 1.13 6.33
N THR A 127 4.76 2.33 5.88
CA THR A 127 4.14 3.56 6.37
C THR A 127 3.27 4.21 5.29
N ALA A 128 2.50 5.21 5.66
CA ALA A 128 1.75 6.01 4.69
C ALA A 128 2.67 6.79 3.73
N SER A 129 3.89 7.13 4.17
CA SER A 129 4.89 7.82 3.37
C SER A 129 5.41 6.97 2.20
N ASP A 130 5.20 5.66 2.24
CA ASP A 130 5.60 4.75 1.17
C ASP A 130 4.57 4.69 0.02
N LEU A 131 3.42 5.36 0.16
CA LEU A 131 2.42 5.47 -0.90
C LEU A 131 2.93 6.41 -2.00
N ARG A 132 2.91 5.93 -3.23
CA ARG A 132 3.29 6.71 -4.41
C ARG A 132 2.19 6.70 -5.46
N SER A 133 2.21 7.68 -6.33
CA SER A 133 1.35 7.68 -7.51
C SER A 133 1.64 6.47 -8.40
N LEU A 134 0.62 6.02 -9.12
CA LEU A 134 0.74 4.90 -10.06
C LEU A 134 1.75 5.27 -11.16
N ASP A 135 2.75 4.40 -11.37
CA ASP A 135 3.74 4.55 -12.43
C ASP A 135 3.40 3.63 -13.62
N VAL A 136 3.94 3.96 -14.79
CA VAL A 136 3.82 3.12 -16.00
C VAL A 136 4.35 1.71 -15.75
N ALA A 137 5.37 1.55 -14.93
CA ALA A 137 5.93 0.25 -14.54
C ALA A 137 4.90 -0.66 -13.85
N ASP A 138 4.01 -0.10 -13.04
CA ASP A 138 2.94 -0.84 -12.36
C ASP A 138 1.90 -1.40 -13.37
N LEU A 139 1.71 -0.69 -14.48
CA LEU A 139 0.79 -1.08 -15.55
C LEU A 139 1.38 -2.12 -16.51
N LEU A 140 2.70 -2.19 -16.61
CA LEU A 140 3.41 -3.09 -17.53
C LEU A 140 3.62 -4.51 -16.97
N GLY A 141 3.19 -4.75 -15.74
CA GLY A 141 3.20 -6.09 -15.13
C GLY A 141 4.60 -6.63 -14.82
N ARG A 142 5.58 -5.77 -14.59
CA ARG A 142 6.81 -6.20 -13.94
C ARG A 142 6.46 -6.59 -12.51
N GLN A 143 6.09 -7.86 -12.33
CA GLN A 143 6.06 -8.41 -10.98
C GLN A 143 7.47 -8.35 -10.43
N PRO A 144 7.72 -7.70 -9.29
CA PRO A 144 8.96 -7.88 -8.58
C PRO A 144 9.13 -9.38 -8.40
N VAL A 145 10.27 -9.90 -8.79
CA VAL A 145 10.62 -11.30 -8.49
C VAL A 145 10.61 -11.39 -6.96
N ASP A 146 9.71 -12.21 -6.43
CA ASP A 146 9.67 -12.47 -4.99
C ASP A 146 10.92 -13.32 -4.66
N LEU A 147 11.99 -12.60 -4.34
CA LEU A 147 13.25 -13.22 -3.98
C LEU A 147 13.09 -13.80 -2.57
N ASP A 148 13.22 -15.11 -2.45
CA ASP A 148 13.36 -15.75 -1.15
C ASP A 148 14.69 -15.31 -0.52
N MET A 149 14.63 -14.17 0.20
CA MET A 149 15.80 -13.57 0.85
C MET A 149 16.43 -14.52 1.87
N ARG A 150 15.66 -15.45 2.45
CA ARG A 150 16.21 -16.46 3.37
C ARG A 150 17.05 -17.47 2.61
N ALA A 151 16.55 -18.02 1.51
CA ALA A 151 17.31 -18.95 0.67
C ALA A 151 18.59 -18.30 0.10
N ILE A 152 18.53 -17.01 -0.29
CA ILE A 152 19.72 -16.27 -0.75
C ILE A 152 20.71 -16.08 0.40
N THR A 153 20.25 -15.68 1.59
CA THR A 153 21.10 -15.49 2.76
C THR A 153 21.78 -16.79 3.15
N ASP A 154 21.04 -17.91 3.20
CA ASP A 154 21.56 -19.24 3.53
C ASP A 154 22.61 -19.70 2.50
N GLN A 155 22.43 -19.38 1.23
CA GLN A 155 23.42 -19.68 0.18
C GLN A 155 24.70 -18.86 0.30
N LEU A 156 24.65 -17.61 0.76
CA LEU A 156 25.77 -16.69 0.82
C LEU A 156 26.51 -16.71 2.16
N THR A 157 25.82 -17.09 3.24
CA THR A 157 26.41 -17.09 4.59
C THR A 157 27.64 -18.01 4.66
N GLY A 158 28.75 -17.44 5.14
CA GLY A 158 30.03 -18.15 5.26
C GLY A 158 30.76 -18.40 3.93
N LYS A 159 30.28 -17.90 2.80
CA LYS A 159 30.94 -18.00 1.50
C LYS A 159 31.82 -16.79 1.21
N ARG A 160 32.88 -17.01 0.46
CA ARG A 160 33.66 -15.92 -0.13
C ARG A 160 33.03 -15.53 -1.47
N VAL A 161 32.53 -14.30 -1.56
CA VAL A 161 31.83 -13.78 -2.73
C VAL A 161 32.72 -12.78 -3.44
N LEU A 162 32.94 -12.98 -4.74
CA LEU A 162 33.62 -12.03 -5.60
C LEU A 162 32.59 -11.27 -6.44
N VAL A 163 32.59 -9.94 -6.32
CA VAL A 163 31.70 -9.07 -7.13
C VAL A 163 32.56 -8.37 -8.18
N THR A 164 32.39 -8.72 -9.44
CA THR A 164 33.03 -8.02 -10.58
C THR A 164 32.23 -6.76 -10.91
N GLY A 165 32.91 -5.71 -11.38
CA GLY A 165 32.25 -4.45 -11.71
C GLY A 165 31.75 -3.69 -10.49
N ALA A 166 32.30 -3.89 -9.29
CA ALA A 166 31.85 -3.25 -8.04
C ALA A 166 32.01 -1.72 -8.03
N GLY A 167 32.73 -1.13 -8.98
CA GLY A 167 32.80 0.33 -9.18
C GLY A 167 31.64 0.93 -9.96
N GLY A 168 30.79 0.10 -10.59
CA GLY A 168 29.57 0.56 -11.28
C GLY A 168 28.38 0.63 -10.36
N SER A 169 27.28 1.28 -10.83
CA SER A 169 26.05 1.48 -10.04
C SER A 169 25.40 0.16 -9.59
N ILE A 170 25.37 -0.86 -10.43
CA ILE A 170 24.80 -2.18 -10.10
C ILE A 170 25.75 -2.98 -9.20
N GLY A 171 27.04 -3.06 -9.56
CA GLY A 171 28.02 -3.86 -8.83
C GLY A 171 28.29 -3.34 -7.42
N SER A 172 28.33 -2.02 -7.22
CA SER A 172 28.45 -1.40 -5.90
C SER A 172 27.28 -1.71 -4.99
N GLU A 173 26.05 -1.71 -5.53
CA GLU A 173 24.87 -2.06 -4.78
C GLU A 173 24.86 -3.55 -4.39
N ILE A 174 25.19 -4.45 -5.31
CA ILE A 174 25.34 -5.89 -5.01
C ILE A 174 26.38 -6.11 -3.91
N ALA A 175 27.56 -5.48 -4.02
CA ALA A 175 28.60 -5.61 -3.02
C ALA A 175 28.13 -5.15 -1.64
N ARG A 176 27.38 -4.07 -1.56
CA ARG A 176 26.80 -3.54 -0.32
C ARG A 176 25.74 -4.46 0.29
N GLN A 177 24.93 -5.12 -0.53
CA GLN A 177 23.90 -6.05 -0.06
C GLN A 177 24.49 -7.37 0.43
N VAL A 178 25.54 -7.88 -0.24
CA VAL A 178 26.21 -9.13 0.16
C VAL A 178 27.06 -8.95 1.43
N HIS A 179 27.51 -7.74 1.73
CA HIS A 179 28.33 -7.44 2.93
C HIS A 179 27.47 -7.30 4.22
N ARG A 180 26.17 -7.15 4.13
CA ARG A 180 25.25 -7.05 5.29
C ARG A 180 24.86 -8.40 5.83
#